data_aadb31e8e8ce4c1dbba692e74a7b6024
#
_entry.id   aadb31e8e8ce4c1dbba692e74a7b6024
#
_cell.length_a   1.000
_cell.length_b   1.000
_cell.length_c   1.000
_cell.angle_alpha   90.00
_cell.angle_beta   90.00
_cell.angle_gamma   90.00
#
_symmetry.space_group_name_H-M   'P 1'
#
loop_
_entity.id
_entity.type
_entity.pdbx_description
1 polymer ?
#
loop_
_entity_poly.entity_id
_entity_poly.type
_entity_poly.pdbx_seq_one_letter_code
_entity_poly.pdbx_strand_id
1 'polypeptide(L)'
;DFFRFFGIFRNVSLKATPDIHVEDMWIQPVLNKDNTSGAIKVDVKISASSESTVSAKFILSDKAGNKLLSEDLVLTGDKNMLAGALTADVKKVTPWDNHNPYLYDTFVEVYTDRKLAEVIPYKVGFRRIEIIDKVIHLNGKRLIITGVNRHEWSAKTGRVIGIKEMISDIQCMTRNNINSVRTCHYPDQIPWYYMCDEAGIYVMAET
;
A
#
# COMPACT_ATOMS: atom_id res chain seq x y z
N ASP A 1 18.17 -14.53 -16.04
CA ASP A 1 18.95 -15.41 -15.17
C ASP A 1 18.21 -15.67 -13.88
N PHE A 2 17.77 -16.91 -13.70
CA PHE A 2 16.97 -17.30 -12.56
C PHE A 2 17.73 -18.33 -11.72
N PHE A 3 18.15 -17.93 -10.51
CA PHE A 3 18.80 -18.85 -9.58
C PHE A 3 17.77 -19.79 -8.96
N ARG A 4 17.98 -21.10 -9.09
CA ARG A 4 17.15 -22.11 -8.45
C ARG A 4 17.76 -22.51 -7.11
N PHE A 5 17.06 -22.18 -6.04
CA PHE A 5 17.45 -22.53 -4.69
C PHE A 5 16.35 -23.35 -4.03
N PHE A 6 16.73 -24.22 -3.14
CA PHE A 6 15.84 -25.02 -2.35
C PHE A 6 15.76 -24.47 -0.92
N GLY A 7 14.68 -24.80 -0.24
CA GLY A 7 14.47 -24.42 1.15
C GLY A 7 13.59 -23.20 1.33
N ILE A 8 13.37 -22.84 2.59
CA ILE A 8 12.55 -21.71 3.01
C ILE A 8 13.48 -20.52 3.24
N PHE A 9 13.45 -19.53 2.35
CA PHE A 9 14.34 -18.37 2.37
C PHE A 9 13.66 -17.07 2.84
N ARG A 10 12.34 -17.11 3.04
CA ARG A 10 11.56 -16.02 3.65
C ARG A 10 11.07 -16.45 5.03
N ASN A 11 10.65 -15.47 5.83
CA ASN A 11 10.18 -15.71 7.18
C ASN A 11 8.97 -16.63 7.22
N VAL A 12 8.96 -17.53 8.20
CA VAL A 12 7.78 -18.30 8.60
C VAL A 12 7.23 -17.66 9.86
N SER A 13 5.96 -17.32 9.85
CA SER A 13 5.29 -16.67 10.98
C SER A 13 4.00 -17.40 11.36
N LEU A 14 3.69 -17.37 12.64
CA LEU A 14 2.39 -17.75 13.16
C LEU A 14 1.58 -16.48 13.42
N LYS A 15 0.43 -16.37 12.74
CA LYS A 15 -0.49 -15.24 12.92
C LYS A 15 -1.68 -15.69 13.77
N ALA A 16 -1.99 -14.92 14.81
CA ALA A 16 -3.24 -15.04 15.56
C ALA A 16 -4.08 -13.79 15.33
N THR A 17 -5.33 -13.96 14.96
CA THR A 17 -6.30 -12.86 14.75
C THR A 17 -7.43 -13.00 15.76
N PRO A 18 -8.08 -11.88 16.16
CA PRO A 18 -9.36 -11.93 16.86
C PRO A 18 -10.43 -12.64 16.01
N ASP A 19 -11.51 -13.10 16.64
CA ASP A 19 -12.64 -13.70 15.94
C ASP A 19 -13.29 -12.70 14.94
N ILE A 20 -13.31 -11.43 15.31
CA ILE A 20 -13.73 -10.33 14.44
C ILE A 20 -12.49 -9.56 14.03
N HIS A 21 -12.16 -9.60 12.73
CA HIS A 21 -10.96 -8.98 12.17
C HIS A 21 -11.13 -8.64 10.69
N VAL A 22 -10.28 -7.76 10.20
CA VAL A 22 -10.20 -7.44 8.76
C VAL A 22 -9.52 -8.60 8.03
N GLU A 23 -10.26 -9.26 7.15
CA GLU A 23 -9.76 -10.35 6.30
C GLU A 23 -9.07 -9.80 5.04
N ASP A 24 -9.63 -8.73 4.46
CA ASP A 24 -9.15 -8.13 3.23
C ASP A 24 -9.46 -6.63 3.20
N MET A 25 -8.60 -5.85 2.58
CA MET A 25 -8.75 -4.41 2.47
C MET A 25 -8.16 -3.91 1.15
N TRP A 26 -8.95 -3.09 0.43
CA TRP A 26 -8.48 -2.41 -0.77
C TRP A 26 -8.76 -0.91 -0.70
N ILE A 27 -7.71 -0.12 -0.61
CA ILE A 27 -7.79 1.34 -0.58
C ILE A 27 -7.29 1.89 -1.92
N GLN A 28 -8.11 2.67 -2.60
CA GLN A 28 -7.88 3.19 -3.94
C GLN A 28 -7.90 4.73 -3.91
N PRO A 29 -6.76 5.40 -3.62
CA PRO A 29 -6.65 6.84 -3.75
C PRO A 29 -6.49 7.23 -5.22
N VAL A 30 -7.25 8.22 -5.67
CA VAL A 30 -7.18 8.77 -7.02
C VAL A 30 -6.95 10.27 -6.96
N LEU A 31 -5.95 10.75 -7.67
CA LEU A 31 -5.70 12.18 -7.82
C LEU A 31 -6.58 12.74 -8.94
N ASN A 32 -7.29 13.83 -8.68
CA ASN A 32 -8.09 14.53 -9.68
C ASN A 32 -7.20 15.28 -10.70
N LYS A 33 -7.79 15.69 -11.82
CA LYS A 33 -7.06 16.37 -12.91
C LYS A 33 -6.46 17.73 -12.51
N ASP A 34 -6.99 18.36 -11.47
CA ASP A 34 -6.48 19.60 -10.91
C ASP A 34 -5.17 19.43 -10.13
N ASN A 35 -4.78 18.19 -9.82
CA ASN A 35 -3.62 17.81 -9.02
C ASN A 35 -3.61 18.41 -7.60
N THR A 36 -4.74 18.86 -7.09
CA THR A 36 -4.88 19.47 -5.76
C THR A 36 -5.96 18.84 -4.91
N SER A 37 -6.85 18.08 -5.54
CA SER A 37 -7.91 17.32 -4.89
C SER A 37 -7.86 15.84 -5.32
N GLY A 38 -8.56 14.99 -4.60
CA GLY A 38 -8.61 13.56 -4.91
C GLY A 38 -9.91 12.93 -4.45
N ALA A 39 -10.06 11.67 -4.78
CA ALA A 39 -11.09 10.80 -4.25
C ALA A 39 -10.45 9.54 -3.66
N ILE A 40 -11.10 8.94 -2.69
CA ILE A 40 -10.66 7.68 -2.11
C ILE A 40 -11.82 6.71 -2.09
N LYS A 41 -11.57 5.50 -2.58
CA LYS A 41 -12.48 4.38 -2.44
C LYS A 41 -11.85 3.35 -1.52
N VAL A 42 -12.64 2.85 -0.58
CA VAL A 42 -12.22 1.85 0.39
C VAL A 42 -13.22 0.69 0.34
N ASP A 43 -12.70 -0.50 0.13
CA ASP A 43 -13.45 -1.74 0.23
C ASP A 43 -12.77 -2.60 1.31
N VAL A 44 -13.53 -3.14 2.25
CA VAL A 44 -13.02 -4.04 3.30
C VAL A 44 -13.88 -5.29 3.41
N LYS A 45 -13.26 -6.40 3.82
CA LYS A 45 -13.96 -7.60 4.24
C LYS A 45 -13.61 -7.87 5.69
N ILE A 46 -14.62 -8.06 6.52
CA ILE A 46 -14.46 -8.30 7.95
C ILE A 46 -15.03 -9.67 8.26
N SER A 47 -14.19 -10.56 8.77
CA SER A 47 -14.65 -11.83 9.35
C SER A 47 -15.40 -11.54 10.63
N ALA A 48 -16.61 -12.07 10.76
CA ALA A 48 -17.49 -11.83 11.91
C ALA A 48 -18.11 -13.15 12.32
N SER A 49 -17.51 -13.82 13.30
CA SER A 49 -17.96 -15.16 13.75
C SER A 49 -18.99 -15.11 14.87
N SER A 50 -19.43 -13.93 15.32
CA SER A 50 -20.28 -13.77 16.51
C SER A 50 -21.59 -13.05 16.23
N GLU A 51 -22.53 -13.13 17.21
CA GLU A 51 -23.78 -12.36 17.19
C GLU A 51 -23.58 -10.88 17.57
N SER A 52 -22.34 -10.44 17.76
CA SER A 52 -21.98 -9.08 18.18
C SER A 52 -22.30 -8.04 17.10
N THR A 53 -22.60 -6.83 17.54
CA THR A 53 -22.75 -5.68 16.63
C THR A 53 -21.39 -5.21 16.18
N VAL A 54 -21.13 -5.31 14.86
CA VAL A 54 -19.88 -4.86 14.24
C VAL A 54 -20.07 -3.52 13.55
N SER A 55 -19.14 -2.60 13.75
CA SER A 55 -19.03 -1.36 12.97
C SER A 55 -17.57 -1.11 12.59
N ALA A 56 -17.36 -0.40 11.50
CA ALA A 56 -16.01 -0.06 11.05
C ALA A 56 -15.94 1.40 10.60
N LYS A 57 -14.78 2.00 10.81
CA LYS A 57 -14.49 3.39 10.46
C LYS A 57 -13.20 3.49 9.66
N PHE A 58 -13.21 4.34 8.64
CA PHE A 58 -12.03 4.70 7.89
C PHE A 58 -11.56 6.11 8.28
N ILE A 59 -10.27 6.26 8.51
CA ILE A 59 -9.62 7.53 8.84
C ILE A 59 -8.49 7.76 7.83
N LEU A 60 -8.39 8.99 7.31
CA LEU A 60 -7.28 9.48 6.50
C LEU A 60 -6.67 10.71 7.19
N SER A 61 -5.37 10.70 7.41
CA SER A 61 -4.63 11.78 8.04
C SER A 61 -3.41 12.21 7.23
N ASP A 62 -3.03 13.47 7.31
CA ASP A 62 -1.77 13.96 6.77
C ASP A 62 -0.57 13.56 7.65
N LYS A 63 0.66 13.86 7.19
CA LYS A 63 1.89 13.58 7.95
C LYS A 63 1.99 14.30 9.30
N ALA A 64 1.22 15.36 9.52
CA ALA A 64 1.16 16.07 10.77
C ALA A 64 0.09 15.51 11.74
N GLY A 65 -0.66 14.50 11.29
CA GLY A 65 -1.73 13.85 12.07
C GLY A 65 -3.08 14.59 11.97
N ASN A 66 -3.22 15.59 11.11
CA ASN A 66 -4.51 16.24 10.91
C ASN A 66 -5.44 15.30 10.14
N LYS A 67 -6.61 15.04 10.68
CA LYS A 67 -7.63 14.21 10.04
C LYS A 67 -8.26 14.95 8.86
N LEU A 68 -8.14 14.37 7.67
CA LEU A 68 -8.77 14.87 6.44
C LEU A 68 -10.12 14.19 6.18
N LEU A 69 -10.26 12.95 6.63
CA LEU A 69 -11.48 12.15 6.53
C LEU A 69 -11.62 11.27 7.77
N SER A 70 -12.85 11.10 8.25
CA SER A 70 -13.17 10.17 9.34
C SER A 70 -14.62 9.76 9.19
N GLU A 71 -14.86 8.64 8.49
CA GLU A 71 -16.17 8.21 8.04
C GLU A 71 -16.45 6.77 8.44
N ASP A 72 -17.69 6.46 8.75
CA ASP A 72 -18.11 5.10 9.01
C ASP A 72 -18.30 4.36 7.69
N LEU A 73 -17.86 3.09 7.67
CA LEU A 73 -18.07 2.20 6.52
C LEU A 73 -19.50 1.65 6.55
N VAL A 74 -20.16 1.66 5.40
CA VAL A 74 -21.45 0.99 5.27
C VAL A 74 -21.17 -0.52 5.19
N LEU A 75 -21.56 -1.25 6.23
CA LEU A 75 -21.38 -2.70 6.30
C LEU A 75 -22.62 -3.42 5.80
N THR A 76 -22.40 -4.41 4.93
CA THR A 76 -23.43 -5.32 4.40
C THR A 76 -22.90 -6.75 4.42
N GLY A 77 -23.76 -7.74 4.50
CA GLY A 77 -23.35 -9.14 4.50
C GLY A 77 -24.11 -9.99 5.50
N ASP A 78 -23.57 -11.16 5.77
CA ASP A 78 -24.12 -12.12 6.72
C ASP A 78 -23.33 -12.19 8.03
N LYS A 79 -23.71 -13.13 8.90
CA LYS A 79 -23.08 -13.30 10.22
C LYS A 79 -21.60 -13.72 10.19
N ASN A 80 -21.10 -14.20 9.04
CA ASN A 80 -19.75 -14.74 8.93
C ASN A 80 -18.80 -13.80 8.21
N MET A 81 -19.33 -12.97 7.28
CA MET A 81 -18.52 -12.07 6.46
C MET A 81 -19.30 -10.78 6.18
N LEU A 82 -18.73 -9.66 6.61
CA LEU A 82 -19.25 -8.33 6.32
C LEU A 82 -18.36 -7.66 5.26
N ALA A 83 -19.00 -7.07 4.26
CA ALA A 83 -18.35 -6.19 3.30
C ALA A 83 -18.62 -4.74 3.69
N GLY A 84 -17.57 -3.96 3.84
CA GLY A 84 -17.63 -2.51 4.10
C GLY A 84 -17.17 -1.73 2.89
N ALA A 85 -17.88 -0.65 2.55
CA ALA A 85 -17.51 0.21 1.45
C ALA A 85 -17.64 1.69 1.82
N LEU A 86 -16.76 2.51 1.26
CA LEU A 86 -16.76 3.96 1.35
C LEU A 86 -16.26 4.56 0.04
N THR A 87 -16.86 5.64 -0.41
CA THR A 87 -16.28 6.52 -1.44
C THR A 87 -16.43 7.96 -0.96
N ALA A 88 -15.32 8.69 -0.94
CA ALA A 88 -15.30 10.06 -0.46
C ALA A 88 -14.33 10.94 -1.25
N ASP A 89 -14.69 12.22 -1.40
CA ASP A 89 -13.82 13.23 -1.98
C ASP A 89 -12.88 13.81 -0.91
N VAL A 90 -11.63 14.05 -1.29
CA VAL A 90 -10.61 14.70 -0.46
C VAL A 90 -10.26 16.04 -1.10
N LYS A 91 -10.70 17.12 -0.47
CA LYS A 91 -10.67 18.49 -1.07
C LYS A 91 -9.26 19.04 -1.29
N LYS A 92 -8.28 18.60 -0.50
CA LYS A 92 -6.91 19.10 -0.59
C LYS A 92 -5.94 17.94 -0.37
N VAL A 93 -5.18 17.60 -1.42
CA VAL A 93 -4.15 16.56 -1.37
C VAL A 93 -2.85 17.05 -1.97
N THR A 94 -1.75 16.50 -1.46
CA THR A 94 -0.42 16.60 -2.05
C THR A 94 -0.19 15.38 -2.91
N PRO A 95 0.09 15.52 -4.22
CA PRO A 95 0.33 14.40 -5.10
C PRO A 95 1.58 13.62 -4.68
N TRP A 96 1.53 12.30 -4.87
CA TRP A 96 2.70 11.44 -4.77
C TRP A 96 3.39 11.34 -6.14
N ASP A 97 4.69 11.59 -6.17
CA ASP A 97 5.58 11.27 -7.29
C ASP A 97 6.98 10.92 -6.77
N ASN A 98 7.91 10.57 -7.65
CA ASN A 98 9.26 10.17 -7.26
C ASN A 98 10.11 11.30 -6.66
N HIS A 99 9.78 12.56 -6.91
CA HIS A 99 10.48 13.72 -6.30
C HIS A 99 9.86 14.14 -4.98
N ASN A 100 8.56 13.89 -4.82
CA ASN A 100 7.81 14.19 -3.62
C ASN A 100 6.91 12.99 -3.26
N PRO A 101 7.47 11.92 -2.67
CA PRO A 101 6.72 10.71 -2.33
C PRO A 101 5.87 10.96 -1.07
N TYR A 102 4.84 11.80 -1.22
CA TYR A 102 3.97 12.17 -0.12
C TYR A 102 2.95 11.06 0.14
N LEU A 103 2.99 10.49 1.32
CA LEU A 103 2.05 9.49 1.80
C LEU A 103 1.18 10.04 2.92
N TYR A 104 -0.06 9.60 2.93
CA TYR A 104 -1.05 9.83 3.97
C TYR A 104 -1.17 8.59 4.84
N ASP A 105 -1.37 8.77 6.14
CA ASP A 105 -1.67 7.67 7.05
C ASP A 105 -3.16 7.36 7.00
N THR A 106 -3.49 6.09 6.86
CA THR A 106 -4.87 5.60 6.90
C THR A 106 -5.02 4.56 8.00
N PHE A 107 -6.22 4.49 8.57
CA PHE A 107 -6.59 3.48 9.55
C PHE A 107 -7.98 2.95 9.23
N VAL A 108 -8.12 1.63 9.26
CA VAL A 108 -9.41 0.98 9.37
C VAL A 108 -9.56 0.52 10.81
N GLU A 109 -10.51 1.09 11.51
CA GLU A 109 -10.87 0.72 12.88
C GLU A 109 -12.10 -0.16 12.86
N VAL A 110 -12.04 -1.32 13.50
CA VAL A 110 -13.16 -2.25 13.67
C VAL A 110 -13.59 -2.24 15.12
N TYR A 111 -14.88 -2.11 15.35
CA TYR A 111 -15.49 -2.08 16.66
C TYR A 111 -16.46 -3.24 16.81
N THR A 112 -16.46 -3.84 18.01
CA THR A 112 -17.41 -4.87 18.44
C THR A 112 -18.12 -4.37 19.69
N ASP A 113 -19.44 -4.29 19.65
CA ASP A 113 -20.26 -3.77 20.74
C ASP A 113 -19.75 -2.42 21.26
N ARG A 114 -19.37 -1.53 20.34
CA ARG A 114 -18.82 -0.18 20.58
C ARG A 114 -17.43 -0.17 21.22
N LYS A 115 -16.74 -1.31 21.33
CA LYS A 115 -15.35 -1.39 21.79
C LYS A 115 -14.43 -1.60 20.62
N LEU A 116 -13.30 -0.90 20.60
CA LEU A 116 -12.28 -1.07 19.57
C LEU A 116 -11.72 -2.50 19.65
N ALA A 117 -11.88 -3.26 18.58
CA ALA A 117 -11.42 -4.65 18.46
C ALA A 117 -10.11 -4.74 17.66
N GLU A 118 -10.01 -4.00 16.54
CA GLU A 118 -8.84 -4.04 15.68
C GLU A 118 -8.58 -2.68 15.02
N VAL A 119 -7.31 -2.37 14.75
CA VAL A 119 -6.88 -1.22 13.95
C VAL A 119 -5.89 -1.70 12.91
N ILE A 120 -6.18 -1.43 11.64
CA ILE A 120 -5.28 -1.73 10.52
C ILE A 120 -4.70 -0.42 10.00
N PRO A 121 -3.40 -0.12 10.27
CA PRO A 121 -2.72 1.02 9.69
C PRO A 121 -2.29 0.70 8.26
N TYR A 122 -2.37 1.70 7.38
CA TYR A 122 -1.84 1.63 6.03
C TYR A 122 -1.42 3.02 5.56
N LYS A 123 -0.61 3.10 4.49
CA LYS A 123 -0.22 4.38 3.89
C LYS A 123 -0.66 4.44 2.44
N VAL A 124 -1.10 5.60 1.98
CA VAL A 124 -1.55 5.81 0.60
C VAL A 124 -0.98 7.09 0.00
N GLY A 125 -0.69 7.06 -1.30
CA GLY A 125 -0.30 8.23 -2.08
C GLY A 125 -1.33 8.55 -3.15
N PHE A 126 -1.76 9.80 -3.24
CA PHE A 126 -2.66 10.24 -4.32
C PHE A 126 -1.88 10.44 -5.60
N ARG A 127 -2.18 9.64 -6.61
CA ARG A 127 -1.56 9.71 -7.93
C ARG A 127 -2.56 9.36 -9.02
N ARG A 128 -2.25 9.77 -10.25
CA ARG A 128 -3.01 9.43 -11.45
C ARG A 128 -2.06 8.97 -12.54
N ILE A 129 -2.26 7.75 -13.02
CA ILE A 129 -1.53 7.17 -14.15
C ILE A 129 -2.46 7.18 -15.35
N GLU A 130 -1.98 7.74 -16.47
CA GLU A 130 -2.74 7.86 -17.72
C GLU A 130 -1.86 7.47 -18.90
N ILE A 131 -2.47 6.93 -19.94
CA ILE A 131 -1.81 6.74 -21.24
C ILE A 131 -2.39 7.79 -22.21
N ILE A 132 -1.58 8.77 -22.57
CA ILE A 132 -1.94 9.83 -23.50
C ILE A 132 -1.03 9.71 -24.71
N ASP A 133 -1.62 9.58 -25.90
CA ASP A 133 -0.89 9.43 -27.16
C ASP A 133 0.19 8.33 -27.11
N LYS A 134 -0.16 7.17 -26.53
CA LYS A 134 0.73 6.01 -26.35
C LYS A 134 1.90 6.24 -25.38
N VAL A 135 1.89 7.31 -24.61
CA VAL A 135 2.91 7.66 -23.60
C VAL A 135 2.31 7.60 -22.22
N ILE A 136 3.04 6.99 -21.29
CA ILE A 136 2.63 6.93 -19.87
C ILE A 136 2.87 8.30 -19.23
N HIS A 137 1.84 8.79 -18.54
CA HIS A 137 1.89 10.02 -17.75
C HIS A 137 1.58 9.72 -16.30
N LEU A 138 2.29 10.38 -15.41
CA LEU A 138 2.00 10.43 -13.97
C LEU A 138 1.58 11.86 -13.61
N ASN A 139 0.39 12.02 -13.02
CA ASN A 139 -0.16 13.31 -12.60
C ASN A 139 -0.20 14.34 -13.75
N GLY A 140 -0.44 13.87 -14.99
CA GLY A 140 -0.48 14.69 -16.19
C GLY A 140 0.88 15.03 -16.81
N LYS A 141 2.00 14.57 -16.22
CA LYS A 141 3.35 14.75 -16.78
C LYS A 141 3.85 13.44 -17.37
N ARG A 142 4.57 13.51 -18.51
CA ARG A 142 5.21 12.33 -19.10
C ARG A 142 6.10 11.64 -18.06
N LEU A 143 5.89 10.35 -17.88
CA LEU A 143 6.73 9.52 -17.01
C LEU A 143 8.00 9.12 -17.74
N ILE A 144 9.16 9.44 -17.16
CA ILE A 144 10.47 8.97 -17.62
C ILE A 144 10.97 7.95 -16.60
N ILE A 145 11.22 6.74 -17.08
CA ILE A 145 11.70 5.63 -16.24
C ILE A 145 13.21 5.51 -16.42
N THR A 146 13.94 5.71 -15.32
CA THR A 146 15.35 5.37 -15.19
C THR A 146 15.42 4.19 -14.22
N GLY A 147 15.34 2.98 -14.74
CA GLY A 147 15.07 1.78 -13.94
C GLY A 147 16.18 0.75 -13.96
N VAL A 148 16.14 -0.14 -12.98
CA VAL A 148 17.00 -1.32 -12.88
C VAL A 148 16.16 -2.57 -12.59
N ASN A 149 16.73 -3.73 -12.90
CA ASN A 149 16.22 -5.01 -12.44
C ASN A 149 16.81 -5.33 -11.06
N ARG A 150 16.01 -5.91 -10.18
CA ARG A 150 16.45 -6.33 -8.85
C ARG A 150 16.04 -7.77 -8.58
N HIS A 151 17.02 -8.57 -8.16
CA HIS A 151 16.77 -9.84 -7.50
C HIS A 151 16.83 -9.65 -5.96
N GLU A 152 16.00 -10.37 -5.22
CA GLU A 152 16.20 -10.55 -3.77
C GLU A 152 17.40 -11.49 -3.56
N TRP A 153 18.60 -10.91 -3.61
CA TRP A 153 19.85 -11.64 -3.56
C TRP A 153 20.94 -10.87 -2.82
N SER A 154 21.74 -11.57 -2.03
CA SER A 154 22.95 -11.07 -1.39
C SER A 154 24.10 -12.01 -1.63
N ALA A 155 25.29 -11.47 -1.92
CA ALA A 155 26.52 -12.25 -2.07
C ALA A 155 26.90 -13.04 -0.80
N LYS A 156 26.40 -12.60 0.36
CA LYS A 156 26.69 -13.22 1.66
C LYS A 156 25.67 -14.28 2.08
N THR A 157 24.41 -14.04 1.83
CA THR A 157 23.29 -14.82 2.37
C THR A 157 22.43 -15.49 1.30
N GLY A 158 22.80 -15.34 0.02
CA GLY A 158 22.02 -15.84 -1.09
C GLY A 158 20.64 -15.17 -1.15
N ARG A 159 19.59 -15.97 -1.17
CA ARG A 159 18.19 -15.49 -1.22
C ARG A 159 17.62 -15.03 0.13
N VAL A 160 18.37 -15.14 1.21
CA VAL A 160 17.94 -14.65 2.51
C VAL A 160 18.24 -13.15 2.60
N ILE A 161 17.23 -12.34 2.31
CA ILE A 161 17.29 -10.87 2.30
C ILE A 161 16.47 -10.34 3.45
N GLY A 162 17.06 -9.42 4.23
CA GLY A 162 16.39 -8.71 5.30
C GLY A 162 16.14 -7.23 4.98
N ILE A 163 15.58 -6.53 5.95
CA ILE A 163 15.26 -5.09 5.86
C ILE A 163 16.52 -4.25 5.58
N LYS A 164 17.68 -4.62 6.15
CA LYS A 164 18.94 -3.88 5.98
C LYS A 164 19.43 -3.89 4.54
N GLU A 165 19.34 -5.03 3.86
CA GLU A 165 19.70 -5.17 2.45
C GLU A 165 18.74 -4.36 1.58
N MET A 166 17.44 -4.41 1.86
CA MET A 166 16.43 -3.62 1.14
C MET A 166 16.69 -2.12 1.26
N ILE A 167 16.96 -1.63 2.47
CA ILE A 167 17.32 -0.21 2.70
C ILE A 167 18.57 0.17 1.92
N SER A 168 19.60 -0.69 1.93
CA SER A 168 20.84 -0.46 1.19
C SER A 168 20.60 -0.35 -0.32
N ASP A 169 19.76 -1.22 -0.87
CA ASP A 169 19.41 -1.21 -2.28
C ASP A 169 18.67 0.08 -2.67
N ILE A 170 17.70 0.49 -1.87
CA ILE A 170 16.95 1.75 -2.09
C ILE A 170 17.89 2.97 -2.00
N GLN A 171 18.77 3.01 -1.01
CA GLN A 171 19.75 4.08 -0.88
C GLN A 171 20.72 4.12 -2.07
N CYS A 172 21.11 2.96 -2.60
CA CYS A 172 21.94 2.87 -3.80
C CYS A 172 21.19 3.42 -5.01
N MET A 173 19.93 3.03 -5.21
CA MET A 173 19.10 3.52 -6.31
C MET A 173 18.90 5.04 -6.26
N THR A 174 18.51 5.58 -5.11
CA THR A 174 18.27 7.03 -4.94
C THR A 174 19.55 7.86 -5.15
N ARG A 175 20.71 7.41 -4.66
CA ARG A 175 22.00 8.09 -4.89
C ARG A 175 22.43 8.11 -6.36
N ASN A 176 21.94 7.18 -7.16
CA ASN A 176 22.27 7.08 -8.58
C ASN A 176 21.13 7.57 -9.50
N ASN A 177 20.17 8.33 -8.96
CA ASN A 177 19.02 8.86 -9.70
C ASN A 177 18.18 7.77 -10.41
N ILE A 178 18.12 6.58 -9.84
CA ILE A 178 17.27 5.49 -10.29
C ILE A 178 15.91 5.69 -9.64
N ASN A 179 14.86 5.81 -10.46
CA ASN A 179 13.49 6.07 -9.99
C ASN A 179 12.56 4.87 -10.17
N SER A 180 13.05 3.76 -10.71
CA SER A 180 12.21 2.60 -10.96
C SER A 180 12.96 1.29 -10.76
N VAL A 181 12.26 0.27 -10.31
CA VAL A 181 12.78 -1.07 -10.14
C VAL A 181 11.80 -2.11 -10.68
N ARG A 182 12.33 -3.10 -11.41
CA ARG A 182 11.57 -4.29 -11.78
C ARG A 182 11.98 -5.43 -10.84
N THR A 183 10.98 -6.07 -10.23
CA THR A 183 11.21 -7.23 -9.37
C THR A 183 11.48 -8.46 -10.25
N CYS A 184 12.72 -8.91 -10.35
CA CYS A 184 13.08 -10.03 -11.21
C CYS A 184 13.26 -11.31 -10.41
N HIS A 185 12.66 -12.40 -10.83
CA HIS A 185 11.54 -12.62 -11.75
C HIS A 185 10.41 -13.21 -10.92
N TYR A 186 10.02 -12.54 -9.86
CA TYR A 186 9.07 -12.99 -8.83
C TYR A 186 8.67 -11.81 -7.96
N PRO A 187 7.55 -11.90 -7.24
CA PRO A 187 7.19 -10.87 -6.26
C PRO A 187 8.23 -10.78 -5.15
N ASP A 188 8.65 -9.56 -4.82
CA ASP A 188 9.51 -9.30 -3.67
C ASP A 188 8.72 -9.43 -2.35
N GLN A 189 9.43 -9.37 -1.22
CA GLN A 189 8.80 -9.34 0.10
C GLN A 189 7.98 -8.06 0.29
N ILE A 190 6.86 -8.15 1.01
CA ILE A 190 5.93 -7.02 1.21
C ILE A 190 6.62 -5.72 1.71
N PRO A 191 7.58 -5.75 2.65
CA PRO A 191 8.26 -4.52 3.09
C PRO A 191 8.95 -3.75 1.98
N TRP A 192 9.41 -4.43 0.91
CA TRP A 192 10.02 -3.79 -0.24
C TRP A 192 9.10 -2.76 -0.91
N TYR A 193 7.85 -3.11 -1.11
CA TYR A 193 6.87 -2.23 -1.75
C TYR A 193 6.58 -0.98 -0.91
N TYR A 194 6.46 -1.13 0.42
CA TYR A 194 6.29 0.00 1.32
C TYR A 194 7.49 0.95 1.31
N MET A 195 8.69 0.39 1.28
CA MET A 195 9.93 1.19 1.19
C MET A 195 10.04 1.92 -0.15
N CYS A 196 9.61 1.30 -1.25
CA CYS A 196 9.56 1.94 -2.56
C CYS A 196 8.55 3.10 -2.58
N ASP A 197 7.37 2.92 -1.99
CA ASP A 197 6.37 3.99 -1.86
C ASP A 197 6.91 5.17 -1.06
N GLU A 198 7.62 4.92 0.04
CA GLU A 198 8.23 5.96 0.89
C GLU A 198 9.41 6.66 0.21
N ALA A 199 10.16 5.94 -0.61
CA ALA A 199 11.35 6.47 -1.31
C ALA A 199 11.04 7.10 -2.66
N GLY A 200 9.81 7.00 -3.17
CA GLY A 200 9.44 7.50 -4.50
C GLY A 200 9.98 6.65 -5.64
N ILE A 201 10.09 5.35 -5.45
CA ILE A 201 10.55 4.41 -6.48
C ILE A 201 9.35 3.72 -7.11
N TYR A 202 9.25 3.82 -8.43
CA TYR A 202 8.25 3.10 -9.20
C TYR A 202 8.58 1.61 -9.24
N VAL A 203 7.58 0.76 -9.06
CA VAL A 203 7.77 -0.69 -9.09
C VAL A 203 7.07 -1.30 -10.29
N MET A 204 7.81 -2.02 -11.11
CA MET A 204 7.27 -2.95 -12.08
C MET A 204 7.26 -4.34 -11.42
N ALA A 205 6.14 -4.68 -10.80
CA ALA A 205 5.97 -5.96 -10.14
C ALA A 205 5.86 -7.08 -11.18
N GLU A 206 6.63 -8.13 -10.98
CA GLU A 206 6.56 -9.37 -11.77
C GLU A 206 5.93 -10.47 -10.93
N THR A 207 5.08 -11.30 -11.56
CA THR A 207 4.31 -12.39 -10.91
C THR A 207 4.73 -13.76 -11.44
#